data_3ba6e1514ba960468b502748a2978974
#
_entry.id   3ba6e1514ba960468b502748a2978974
#
_cell.length_a   1.000
_cell.length_b   1.000
_cell.length_c   1.000
_cell.angle_alpha   90.00
_cell.angle_beta   90.00
_cell.angle_gamma   90.00
#
_symmetry.space_group_name_H-M   'P 1'
#
loop_
_entity.id
_entity.type
_entity.pdbx_description
1 polymer ?
#
loop_
_entity_poly.entity_id
_entity_poly.type
_entity_poly.pdbx_seq_one_letter_code
_entity_poly.pdbx_strand_id
1 'polypeptide(L)'
;MKLAPEQFRQFEEDGYFFLPGCFSDEEVAVPRDEAEEIYKSGRQEVWREKTGAPRTAFAAHSYSEAFRLLGMHPRLVEPLEQIFGERVYTYQFKINAKAAFEGDVWQWHQDYGTWARDDGMPELRAMNIAVFMDEVMAINGPLMLIPKSHKHGTLAAEHDVDTTS
;
A
#
# COMPACT_ATOMS: atom_id res chain seq x y z
N MET A 1 -15.43 -10.42 3.62
CA MET A 1 -14.81 -11.77 3.56
C MET A 1 -14.08 -12.03 4.87
N LYS A 2 -14.33 -13.13 5.55
CA LYS A 2 -13.61 -13.46 6.81
C LYS A 2 -12.37 -14.29 6.50
N LEU A 3 -11.30 -14.01 7.25
CA LEU A 3 -10.08 -14.80 7.21
C LEU A 3 -10.30 -16.19 7.81
N ALA A 4 -9.73 -17.19 7.16
CA ALA A 4 -9.61 -18.52 7.74
C ALA A 4 -8.64 -18.51 8.94
N PRO A 5 -8.78 -19.44 9.90
CA PRO A 5 -7.88 -19.50 11.06
C PRO A 5 -6.39 -19.61 10.68
N GLU A 6 -6.09 -20.26 9.57
CA GLU A 6 -4.74 -20.41 9.04
C GLU A 6 -4.13 -19.07 8.57
N GLN A 7 -4.94 -18.26 7.87
CA GLN A 7 -4.52 -16.93 7.41
C GLN A 7 -4.28 -15.98 8.59
N PHE A 8 -5.13 -16.05 9.60
CA PHE A 8 -4.96 -15.29 10.83
C PHE A 8 -3.66 -15.67 11.55
N ARG A 9 -3.40 -16.97 11.73
CA ARG A 9 -2.15 -17.45 12.34
C ARG A 9 -0.93 -17.03 11.51
N GLN A 10 -0.99 -17.13 10.19
CA GLN A 10 0.10 -16.68 9.31
C GLN A 10 0.38 -15.20 9.51
N PHE A 11 -0.67 -14.37 9.58
CA PHE A 11 -0.51 -12.95 9.85
C PHE A 11 0.16 -12.69 11.21
N GLU A 12 -0.28 -13.36 12.27
CA GLU A 12 0.33 -13.23 13.59
C GLU A 12 1.80 -13.68 13.62
N GLU A 13 2.12 -14.72 12.86
CA GLU A 13 3.47 -15.25 12.82
C GLU A 13 4.41 -14.44 11.94
N ASP A 14 4.03 -14.17 10.70
CA ASP A 14 4.90 -13.60 9.67
C ASP A 14 4.73 -12.08 9.52
N GLY A 15 3.60 -11.51 9.97
CA GLY A 15 3.27 -10.10 9.83
C GLY A 15 2.61 -9.74 8.50
N TYR A 16 2.37 -10.72 7.63
CA TYR A 16 1.67 -10.56 6.37
C TYR A 16 1.06 -11.88 5.89
N PHE A 17 0.12 -11.78 4.96
CA PHE A 17 -0.41 -12.90 4.20
C PHE A 17 -0.91 -12.43 2.84
N PHE A 18 -1.13 -13.35 1.92
CA PHE A 18 -1.66 -13.06 0.59
C PHE A 18 -3.11 -13.56 0.47
N LEU A 19 -3.89 -12.82 -0.31
CA LEU A 19 -5.25 -13.19 -0.74
C LEU A 19 -5.28 -13.32 -2.27
N PRO A 20 -4.76 -14.42 -2.84
CA PRO A 20 -4.78 -14.63 -4.27
C PRO A 20 -6.22 -14.66 -4.81
N GLY A 21 -6.45 -14.02 -5.96
CA GLY A 21 -7.78 -14.00 -6.56
C GLY A 21 -8.85 -13.26 -5.75
N CYS A 22 -8.44 -12.35 -4.86
CA CYS A 22 -9.37 -11.53 -4.08
C CYS A 22 -10.31 -10.72 -4.98
N PHE A 23 -9.82 -10.28 -6.13
CA PHE A 23 -10.59 -9.60 -7.18
C PHE A 23 -10.37 -10.31 -8.51
N SER A 24 -11.38 -10.28 -9.39
CA SER A 24 -11.23 -10.77 -10.76
C SER A 24 -10.46 -9.77 -11.63
N ASP A 25 -10.01 -10.21 -12.80
CA ASP A 25 -9.29 -9.34 -13.75
C ASP A 25 -10.16 -8.15 -14.20
N GLU A 26 -11.48 -8.37 -14.36
CA GLU A 26 -12.43 -7.30 -14.73
C GLU A 26 -12.61 -6.29 -13.57
N GLU A 27 -12.64 -6.77 -12.32
CA GLU A 27 -12.72 -5.89 -11.15
C GLU A 27 -11.43 -5.06 -10.99
N VAL A 28 -10.27 -5.64 -11.28
CA VAL A 28 -8.97 -4.95 -11.21
C VAL A 28 -8.77 -3.97 -12.36
N ALA A 29 -9.33 -4.26 -13.55
CA ALA A 29 -9.23 -3.37 -14.70
C ALA A 29 -9.78 -1.97 -14.42
N VAL A 30 -10.88 -1.87 -13.65
CA VAL A 30 -11.49 -0.58 -13.34
C VAL A 30 -10.54 0.38 -12.59
N PRO A 31 -9.98 0.04 -11.42
CA PRO A 31 -9.04 0.93 -10.76
C PRO A 31 -7.71 1.08 -11.51
N ARG A 32 -7.27 0.11 -12.31
CA ARG A 32 -6.08 0.24 -13.14
C ARG A 32 -6.24 1.32 -14.21
N ASP A 33 -7.33 1.27 -14.97
CA ASP A 33 -7.61 2.26 -16.02
C ASP A 33 -7.78 3.66 -15.42
N GLU A 34 -8.47 3.75 -14.28
CA GLU A 34 -8.63 5.00 -13.53
C GLU A 34 -7.29 5.55 -13.01
N ALA A 35 -6.36 4.68 -12.55
CA ALA A 35 -5.03 5.09 -12.11
C ALA A 35 -4.25 5.76 -13.25
N GLU A 36 -4.32 5.20 -14.47
CA GLU A 36 -3.67 5.80 -15.63
C GLU A 36 -4.19 7.21 -15.93
N GLU A 37 -5.50 7.43 -15.85
CA GLU A 37 -6.10 8.75 -16.06
C GLU A 37 -5.69 9.74 -14.96
N ILE A 38 -5.64 9.28 -13.70
CA ILE A 38 -5.14 10.08 -12.58
C ILE A 38 -3.69 10.51 -12.83
N TYR A 39 -2.82 9.60 -13.24
CA TYR A 39 -1.42 9.92 -13.52
C TYR A 39 -1.24 10.92 -14.67
N LYS A 40 -2.15 10.96 -15.64
CA LYS A 40 -2.14 11.94 -16.75
C LYS A 40 -2.74 13.28 -16.36
N SER A 41 -3.51 13.37 -15.30
CA SER A 41 -4.41 14.50 -14.98
C SER A 41 -3.71 15.80 -14.58
N GLY A 42 -2.41 15.82 -14.33
CA GLY A 42 -1.71 17.01 -13.84
C GLY A 42 -2.10 17.46 -12.41
N ARG A 43 -2.78 16.61 -11.64
CA ARG A 43 -3.17 16.91 -10.24
C ARG A 43 -1.94 17.06 -9.36
N GLN A 44 -2.00 17.97 -8.39
CA GLN A 44 -0.91 18.16 -7.43
C GLN A 44 -0.74 17.00 -6.44
N GLU A 45 -1.75 16.15 -6.30
CA GLU A 45 -1.68 14.91 -5.52
C GLU A 45 -0.83 13.83 -6.19
N VAL A 46 -0.48 14.01 -7.49
CA VAL A 46 0.37 13.09 -8.24
C VAL A 46 1.82 13.54 -8.15
N TRP A 47 2.57 12.83 -7.34
CA TRP A 47 4.01 13.03 -7.24
C TRP A 47 4.73 12.28 -8.36
N ARG A 48 5.83 12.87 -8.84
CA ARG A 48 6.57 12.35 -9.98
C ARG A 48 8.03 12.15 -9.64
N GLU A 49 8.65 11.24 -10.36
CA GLU A 49 10.10 11.06 -10.37
C GLU A 49 10.79 12.29 -11.03
N LYS A 50 12.10 12.40 -10.87
CA LYS A 50 12.91 13.44 -11.52
C LYS A 50 12.78 13.41 -13.07
N THR A 51 12.49 12.26 -13.64
CA THR A 51 12.23 12.06 -15.08
C THR A 51 10.86 12.57 -15.53
N GLY A 52 9.95 12.88 -14.59
CA GLY A 52 8.57 13.24 -14.87
C GLY A 52 7.60 12.05 -14.86
N ALA A 53 8.10 10.82 -14.76
CA ALA A 53 7.26 9.63 -14.61
C ALA A 53 6.44 9.68 -13.32
N PRO A 54 5.21 9.13 -13.30
CA PRO A 54 4.42 9.09 -12.08
C PRO A 54 5.09 8.19 -11.04
N ARG A 55 5.08 8.61 -9.78
CA ARG A 55 5.56 7.83 -8.64
C ARG A 55 4.43 7.40 -7.73
N THR A 56 3.66 8.36 -7.23
CA THR A 56 2.59 8.11 -6.27
C THR A 56 1.45 9.11 -6.47
N ALA A 57 0.21 8.63 -6.51
CA ALA A 57 -0.96 9.48 -6.38
C ALA A 57 -1.55 9.31 -4.97
N PHE A 58 -1.62 10.41 -4.22
CA PHE A 58 -2.14 10.42 -2.85
C PHE A 58 -3.64 10.64 -2.82
N ALA A 59 -4.28 10.09 -1.79
CA ALA A 59 -5.67 10.33 -1.43
C ALA A 59 -6.69 10.09 -2.57
N ALA A 60 -6.39 9.18 -3.52
CA ALA A 60 -7.26 8.94 -4.68
C ALA A 60 -8.70 8.56 -4.31
N HIS A 61 -8.91 7.94 -3.16
CA HIS A 61 -10.24 7.63 -2.61
C HIS A 61 -11.11 8.87 -2.33
N SER A 62 -10.52 10.06 -2.24
CA SER A 62 -11.24 11.31 -1.98
C SER A 62 -11.75 12.00 -3.25
N TYR A 63 -11.22 11.66 -4.41
CA TYR A 63 -11.56 12.30 -5.68
C TYR A 63 -11.84 11.33 -6.84
N SER A 64 -11.72 10.03 -6.63
CA SER A 64 -12.09 8.99 -7.58
C SER A 64 -13.06 8.02 -6.94
N GLU A 65 -14.19 7.79 -7.60
CA GLU A 65 -15.22 6.86 -7.13
C GLU A 65 -14.72 5.41 -7.13
N ALA A 66 -13.95 5.01 -8.15
CA ALA A 66 -13.38 3.67 -8.22
C ALA A 66 -12.50 3.37 -6.99
N PHE A 67 -11.61 4.31 -6.63
CA PHE A 67 -10.74 4.14 -5.48
C PHE A 67 -11.46 4.33 -4.14
N ARG A 68 -12.50 5.15 -4.09
CA ARG A 68 -13.37 5.24 -2.92
C ARG A 68 -14.06 3.90 -2.64
N LEU A 69 -14.63 3.28 -3.66
CA LEU A 69 -15.28 1.98 -3.54
C LEU A 69 -14.28 0.86 -3.21
N LEU A 70 -13.11 0.87 -3.82
CA LEU A 70 -12.04 -0.09 -3.52
C LEU A 70 -11.61 0.02 -2.05
N GLY A 71 -11.34 1.23 -1.56
CA GLY A 71 -10.89 1.44 -0.17
C GLY A 71 -11.92 1.05 0.89
N MET A 72 -13.20 1.01 0.52
CA MET A 72 -14.30 0.60 1.40
C MET A 72 -14.79 -0.83 1.13
N HIS A 73 -14.13 -1.54 0.22
CA HIS A 73 -14.63 -2.84 -0.24
C HIS A 73 -14.63 -3.88 0.90
N PRO A 74 -15.74 -4.61 1.15
CA PRO A 74 -15.83 -5.57 2.26
C PRO A 74 -14.74 -6.65 2.24
N ARG A 75 -14.30 -7.08 1.05
CA ARG A 75 -13.19 -8.04 0.92
C ARG A 75 -11.86 -7.53 1.46
N LEU A 76 -11.69 -6.21 1.59
CA LEU A 76 -10.51 -5.58 2.20
C LEU A 76 -10.76 -5.18 3.65
N VAL A 77 -11.90 -4.57 3.96
CA VAL A 77 -12.19 -4.01 5.28
C VAL A 77 -12.47 -5.09 6.32
N GLU A 78 -13.30 -6.09 6.00
CA GLU A 78 -13.68 -7.12 6.98
C GLU A 78 -12.49 -7.93 7.55
N PRO A 79 -11.47 -8.31 6.75
CA PRO A 79 -10.24 -8.92 7.29
C PRO A 79 -9.52 -8.05 8.32
N LEU A 80 -9.45 -6.74 8.10
CA LEU A 80 -8.84 -5.80 9.03
C LEU A 80 -9.63 -5.71 10.33
N GLU A 81 -10.95 -5.54 10.23
CA GLU A 81 -11.84 -5.51 11.40
C GLU A 81 -11.74 -6.81 12.20
N GLN A 82 -11.55 -7.95 11.53
CA GLN A 82 -11.34 -9.23 12.20
C GLN A 82 -10.01 -9.28 12.96
N ILE A 83 -8.93 -8.74 12.38
CA ILE A 83 -7.60 -8.73 13.00
C ILE A 83 -7.56 -7.74 14.18
N PHE A 84 -8.10 -6.53 14.00
CA PHE A 84 -8.11 -5.52 15.05
C PHE A 84 -9.19 -5.75 16.13
N GLY A 85 -10.22 -6.56 15.83
CA GLY A 85 -11.36 -6.78 16.72
C GLY A 85 -12.27 -5.55 16.86
N GLU A 86 -12.13 -4.57 15.99
CA GLU A 86 -12.88 -3.30 16.00
C GLU A 86 -13.01 -2.73 14.58
N ARG A 87 -13.81 -1.67 14.43
CA ARG A 87 -13.95 -0.95 13.19
C ARG A 87 -12.67 -0.19 12.85
N VAL A 88 -12.37 -0.12 11.54
CA VAL A 88 -11.19 0.56 11.01
C VAL A 88 -11.58 1.74 10.12
N TYR A 89 -10.62 2.62 9.87
CA TYR A 89 -10.75 3.72 8.91
C TYR A 89 -9.48 3.81 8.06
N THR A 90 -9.60 4.42 6.89
CA THR A 90 -8.47 4.67 6.01
C THR A 90 -7.61 5.80 6.56
N TYR A 91 -6.43 5.48 7.06
CA TYR A 91 -5.46 6.47 7.54
C TYR A 91 -4.74 7.15 6.38
N GLN A 92 -4.23 6.36 5.42
CA GLN A 92 -3.55 6.84 4.24
C GLN A 92 -3.95 6.01 3.01
N PHE A 93 -4.09 6.67 1.87
CA PHE A 93 -4.39 6.00 0.60
C PHE A 93 -3.39 6.46 -0.47
N LYS A 94 -2.73 5.50 -1.11
CA LYS A 94 -1.73 5.75 -2.15
C LYS A 94 -1.98 4.82 -3.35
N ILE A 95 -1.76 5.32 -4.55
CA ILE A 95 -1.57 4.52 -5.74
C ILE A 95 -0.10 4.69 -6.12
N ASN A 96 0.68 3.60 -6.05
CA ASN A 96 2.09 3.63 -6.37
C ASN A 96 2.32 3.11 -7.78
N ALA A 97 3.01 3.90 -8.60
CA ALA A 97 3.48 3.50 -9.91
C ALA A 97 4.94 3.05 -9.84
N LYS A 98 5.27 2.03 -10.61
CA LYS A 98 6.64 1.61 -10.85
C LYS A 98 6.86 1.63 -12.37
N ALA A 99 7.14 2.82 -12.90
CA ALA A 99 7.36 3.00 -14.33
C ALA A 99 8.57 2.17 -14.80
N ALA A 100 8.41 1.47 -15.93
CA ALA A 100 9.48 0.66 -16.49
C ALA A 100 10.69 1.55 -16.83
N PHE A 101 11.87 1.13 -16.39
CA PHE A 101 13.18 1.80 -16.61
C PHE A 101 13.34 3.20 -15.98
N GLU A 102 12.29 3.74 -15.36
CA GLU A 102 12.31 5.11 -14.83
C GLU A 102 11.97 5.18 -13.34
N GLY A 103 11.41 4.12 -12.77
CA GLY A 103 11.03 4.07 -11.36
C GLY A 103 12.24 3.95 -10.43
N ASP A 104 12.32 4.85 -9.46
CA ASP A 104 13.38 4.85 -8.46
C ASP A 104 13.24 3.71 -7.44
N VAL A 105 14.29 3.46 -6.68
CA VAL A 105 14.32 2.44 -5.62
C VAL A 105 13.52 2.94 -4.42
N TRP A 106 12.73 2.05 -3.83
CA TRP A 106 12.11 2.27 -2.55
C TRP A 106 12.98 1.60 -1.48
N GLN A 107 13.54 2.42 -0.61
CA GLN A 107 14.40 1.94 0.47
C GLN A 107 13.61 1.08 1.47
N TRP A 108 14.30 0.16 2.16
CA TRP A 108 13.72 -0.59 3.25
C TRP A 108 13.25 0.35 4.35
N HIS A 109 11.99 0.24 4.75
CA HIS A 109 11.41 1.06 5.81
C HIS A 109 10.26 0.33 6.50
N GLN A 110 9.86 0.86 7.63
CA GLN A 110 8.60 0.55 8.30
C GLN A 110 7.74 1.82 8.26
N ASP A 111 6.55 1.75 7.66
CA ASP A 111 5.65 2.90 7.59
C ASP A 111 5.32 3.47 8.97
N TYR A 112 5.17 2.60 9.98
CA TYR A 112 4.92 3.04 11.35
C TYR A 112 6.01 3.96 11.89
N GLY A 113 7.28 3.73 11.57
CA GLY A 113 8.38 4.60 11.99
C GLY A 113 8.19 6.05 11.53
N THR A 114 7.71 6.23 10.30
CA THR A 114 7.34 7.55 9.75
C THR A 114 6.11 8.11 10.45
N TRP A 115 5.03 7.34 10.55
CA TRP A 115 3.78 7.79 11.16
C TRP A 115 3.93 8.13 12.66
N ALA A 116 4.74 7.37 13.39
CA ALA A 116 5.02 7.68 14.79
C ALA A 116 5.81 8.98 14.96
N ARG A 117 6.84 9.19 14.10
CA ARG A 117 7.71 10.36 14.18
C ARG A 117 7.03 11.63 13.66
N ASP A 118 6.38 11.54 12.50
CA ASP A 118 5.93 12.71 11.73
C ASP A 118 4.46 13.05 12.04
N ASP A 119 3.64 12.02 12.30
CA ASP A 119 2.19 12.18 12.54
C ASP A 119 1.81 11.97 14.01
N GLY A 120 2.77 11.56 14.87
CA GLY A 120 2.53 11.32 16.28
C GLY A 120 1.64 10.10 16.55
N MET A 121 1.64 9.08 15.68
CA MET A 121 0.87 7.85 15.90
C MET A 121 1.38 7.13 17.16
N PRO A 122 0.55 6.99 18.23
CA PRO A 122 1.05 6.58 19.54
C PRO A 122 1.36 5.09 19.64
N GLU A 123 0.68 4.26 18.85
CA GLU A 123 0.79 2.80 18.90
C GLU A 123 0.76 2.21 17.50
N LEU A 124 1.43 1.06 17.30
CA LEU A 124 1.40 0.31 16.06
C LEU A 124 0.02 -0.38 15.88
N ARG A 125 -0.99 0.42 15.57
CA ARG A 125 -2.35 -0.04 15.27
C ARG A 125 -2.74 0.34 13.84
N ALA A 126 -1.86 0.09 12.92
CA ALA A 126 -2.06 0.33 11.51
C ALA A 126 -1.63 -0.90 10.69
N MET A 127 -2.26 -1.11 9.56
CA MET A 127 -1.98 -2.22 8.65
C MET A 127 -2.10 -1.73 7.22
N ASN A 128 -1.18 -2.14 6.38
CA ASN A 128 -1.24 -1.87 4.95
C ASN A 128 -2.00 -2.98 4.22
N ILE A 129 -2.82 -2.59 3.25
CA ILE A 129 -3.35 -3.48 2.24
C ILE A 129 -2.77 -3.05 0.90
N ALA A 130 -2.07 -3.95 0.22
CA ALA A 130 -1.62 -3.75 -1.14
C ALA A 130 -2.52 -4.52 -2.11
N VAL A 131 -3.16 -3.82 -3.02
CA VAL A 131 -3.89 -4.40 -4.15
C VAL A 131 -3.03 -4.23 -5.39
N PHE A 132 -2.55 -5.33 -5.94
CA PHE A 132 -1.77 -5.32 -7.18
C PHE A 132 -2.73 -5.23 -8.36
N MET A 133 -2.55 -4.22 -9.20
CA MET A 133 -3.39 -3.96 -10.36
C MET A 133 -2.79 -4.49 -11.66
N ASP A 134 -1.50 -4.83 -11.63
CA ASP A 134 -0.75 -5.42 -12.73
C ASP A 134 -0.04 -6.68 -12.27
N GLU A 135 0.43 -7.47 -13.24
CA GLU A 135 1.27 -8.63 -12.96
C GLU A 135 2.60 -8.19 -12.34
N VAL A 136 2.93 -8.77 -11.19
CA VAL A 136 4.16 -8.47 -10.46
C VAL A 136 5.10 -9.68 -10.50
N MET A 137 6.30 -9.45 -11.04
CA MET A 137 7.37 -10.43 -11.18
C MET A 137 8.66 -9.91 -10.54
N ALA A 138 9.64 -10.79 -10.36
CA ALA A 138 10.93 -10.42 -9.76
C ALA A 138 11.68 -9.29 -10.50
N ILE A 139 11.38 -9.08 -11.78
CA ILE A 139 12.07 -8.11 -12.64
C ILE A 139 11.37 -6.76 -12.80
N ASN A 140 10.13 -6.62 -12.32
CA ASN A 140 9.36 -5.37 -12.49
C ASN A 140 9.09 -4.61 -11.18
N GLY A 141 9.98 -4.77 -10.21
CA GLY A 141 9.94 -4.00 -8.95
C GLY A 141 8.92 -4.54 -7.95
N PRO A 142 8.99 -5.82 -7.55
CA PRO A 142 8.08 -6.41 -6.59
C PRO A 142 8.21 -5.76 -5.21
N LEU A 143 7.10 -5.78 -4.46
CA LEU A 143 7.15 -5.49 -3.03
C LEU A 143 7.93 -6.61 -2.33
N MET A 144 8.94 -6.24 -1.57
CA MET A 144 9.72 -7.16 -0.75
C MET A 144 9.35 -6.99 0.72
N LEU A 145 9.15 -8.10 1.42
CA LEU A 145 8.76 -8.12 2.83
C LEU A 145 9.77 -8.94 3.63
N ILE A 146 10.04 -8.53 4.88
CA ILE A 146 10.85 -9.28 5.83
C ILE A 146 9.90 -9.98 6.81
N PRO A 147 9.75 -11.31 6.72
CA PRO A 147 8.89 -12.04 7.65
C PRO A 147 9.28 -11.78 9.11
N LYS A 148 8.28 -11.69 9.98
CA LYS A 148 8.45 -11.49 11.42
C LYS A 148 9.03 -10.16 11.86
N SER A 149 9.31 -9.24 10.93
CA SER A 149 9.88 -7.92 11.27
C SER A 149 8.97 -7.10 12.20
N HIS A 150 7.66 -7.29 12.14
CA HIS A 150 6.69 -6.64 13.02
C HIS A 150 6.87 -7.00 14.51
N LYS A 151 7.56 -8.10 14.84
CA LYS A 151 7.83 -8.53 16.22
C LYS A 151 9.04 -7.85 16.86
N HIS A 152 9.82 -7.11 16.08
CA HIS A 152 11.06 -6.47 16.53
C HIS A 152 10.91 -4.99 16.91
N GLY A 153 9.67 -4.48 16.93
CA GLY A 153 9.42 -3.07 17.17
C GLY A 153 9.89 -2.18 16.02
N THR A 154 10.14 -0.92 16.31
CA THR A 154 10.62 0.04 15.33
C THR A 154 12.13 -0.19 15.11
N LEU A 155 12.48 -0.58 13.88
CA LEU A 155 13.86 -0.72 13.46
C LEU A 155 14.36 0.65 12.97
N ALA A 156 15.65 0.94 13.22
CA ALA A 156 16.29 2.11 12.65
C ALA A 156 16.41 1.88 11.13
N ALA A 157 15.55 2.54 10.36
CA ALA A 157 15.68 2.64 8.91
C ALA A 157 16.23 4.04 8.64
N GLU A 158 17.42 4.13 8.09
CA GLU A 158 17.93 5.38 7.54
C GLU A 158 17.15 5.66 6.26
N HIS A 159 16.12 6.49 6.36
CA HIS A 159 15.64 7.22 5.20
C HIS A 159 16.74 8.22 4.87
N ASP A 160 17.56 7.88 3.90
CA ASP A 160 18.50 8.82 3.31
C ASP A 160 17.69 9.91 2.60
N VAL A 161 17.44 11.01 3.32
CA VAL A 161 16.70 12.17 2.81
C VAL A 161 17.63 13.02 1.93
N ASP A 162 18.90 12.66 1.80
CA ASP A 162 19.93 13.43 1.11
C ASP A 162 20.25 12.92 -0.31
N THR A 163 19.23 12.74 -1.15
CA THR A 163 19.47 12.74 -2.60
C THR A 163 18.93 14.02 -3.25
N THR A 164 19.03 15.15 -2.55
CA THR A 164 18.88 16.49 -3.14
C THR A 164 20.22 17.17 -3.18
N SER A 165 21.04 16.80 -4.13
CA SER A 165 22.12 17.66 -4.66
C SER A 165 22.23 17.43 -6.15
#